data_f137ccaa5203dea185f6ffc6e009e7a5
#
_entry.id   f137ccaa5203dea185f6ffc6e009e7a5
#
_cell.length_a   1.000
_cell.length_b   1.000
_cell.length_c   1.000
_cell.angle_alpha   90.00
_cell.angle_beta   90.00
_cell.angle_gamma   90.00
#
_symmetry.space_group_name_H-M   'P 1'
#
loop_
_entity.id
_entity.type
_entity.pdbx_description
1 polymer ?
#
loop_
_entity_poly.entity_id
_entity_poly.type
_entity_poly.pdbx_seq_one_letter_code
_entity_poly.pdbx_strand_id
1 'polypeptide(L)'
;DINKMKRTLCFMALLAGAVIFASCSRSNGSITMGSKSQFDSLSYALGNNVGAGLNRMMSDIPFDFDAMTEGVTEGALGTAKMTHPEALDTLRTFFMVTRPERAQAIAKKNAMTPDSLKTPEESLADPAMFESEEERRFISYAFGIDLGNNILGADLPIQLVWFGQGLKDITGNGEEARMTEQEAVKFLRNWYSVVRPAENKKANEEWIASIEKKSGVQKTESGLLYKIEKKGDETLMPTDSRDRVKVYYTGTNYKGQVFDSSYFENKPEEMKEYLKQIDPEGYDKDEAVEFELGQVIPGWTEGLKLIGKGGKITLWIPAELAYGRQARGKYILPNSALKFEVELEDVIPFVEETTPATTDEAAAATTQAA
;
A
#
# COMPACT_ATOMS: atom_id res chain seq x y z
N ASP A 1 -27.67 -1.11 -18.20
CA ASP A 1 -26.73 -0.05 -18.59
C ASP A 1 -25.30 -0.45 -18.15
N ILE A 2 -24.63 -1.21 -19.03
CA ILE A 2 -23.28 -1.81 -18.81
C ILE A 2 -22.23 -0.75 -18.44
N ASN A 3 -22.41 0.50 -18.86
CA ASN A 3 -21.49 1.59 -18.53
C ASN A 3 -21.65 2.11 -17.08
N LYS A 4 -22.86 2.11 -16.53
CA LYS A 4 -23.08 2.44 -15.11
C LYS A 4 -22.55 1.32 -14.20
N MET A 5 -22.76 0.06 -14.59
CA MET A 5 -22.28 -1.11 -13.88
C MET A 5 -20.73 -1.19 -13.87
N LYS A 6 -20.07 -0.86 -15.01
CA LYS A 6 -18.62 -0.74 -15.10
C LYS A 6 -18.09 0.42 -14.24
N ARG A 7 -18.84 1.53 -14.09
CA ARG A 7 -18.46 2.65 -13.20
C ARG A 7 -18.53 2.24 -11.73
N THR A 8 -19.54 1.47 -11.32
CA THR A 8 -19.65 0.96 -9.94
C THR A 8 -18.55 -0.06 -9.63
N LEU A 9 -18.22 -0.96 -10.58
CA LEU A 9 -17.07 -1.87 -10.47
C LEU A 9 -15.72 -1.11 -10.45
N CYS A 10 -15.56 -0.08 -11.30
CA CYS A 10 -14.38 0.78 -11.26
C CYS A 10 -14.26 1.56 -9.96
N PHE A 11 -15.35 1.87 -9.26
CA PHE A 11 -15.27 2.58 -8.00
C PHE A 11 -14.95 1.66 -6.83
N MET A 12 -15.49 0.45 -6.78
CA MET A 12 -14.98 -0.59 -5.88
C MET A 12 -13.51 -0.92 -6.17
N ALA A 13 -13.10 -0.89 -7.45
CA ALA A 13 -11.69 -1.02 -7.86
C ALA A 13 -10.88 0.27 -7.69
N LEU A 14 -11.49 1.47 -7.68
CA LEU A 14 -10.79 2.76 -7.53
C LEU A 14 -10.73 3.22 -6.06
N LEU A 15 -11.67 2.86 -5.22
CA LEU A 15 -11.45 2.85 -3.76
C LEU A 15 -10.40 1.79 -3.38
N ALA A 16 -10.40 0.63 -4.06
CA ALA A 16 -9.30 -0.31 -4.02
C ALA A 16 -8.04 0.21 -4.74
N GLY A 17 -8.14 0.97 -5.82
CA GLY A 17 -7.00 1.45 -6.64
C GLY A 17 -6.36 2.75 -6.18
N ALA A 18 -7.03 3.57 -5.36
CA ALA A 18 -6.41 4.71 -4.66
C ALA A 18 -5.82 4.28 -3.31
N VAL A 19 -6.23 3.11 -2.78
CA VAL A 19 -5.72 2.51 -1.54
C VAL A 19 -5.85 0.98 -1.65
N ILE A 20 -5.28 0.34 -2.68
CA ILE A 20 -5.10 -1.11 -2.64
C ILE A 20 -3.96 -1.40 -1.68
N PHE A 21 -4.30 -1.57 -0.42
CA PHE A 21 -3.48 -2.33 0.54
C PHE A 21 -4.34 -2.64 1.77
N ALA A 22 -5.22 -3.61 1.65
CA ALA A 22 -5.82 -4.21 2.81
C ALA A 22 -5.20 -5.56 3.03
N SER A 23 -4.33 -5.66 4.00
CA SER A 23 -4.28 -6.81 4.87
C SER A 23 -3.58 -6.48 6.18
N CYS A 24 -4.15 -6.99 7.20
CA CYS A 24 -3.90 -6.92 8.61
C CYS A 24 -2.44 -6.95 9.05
N SER A 25 -1.81 -5.80 9.17
CA SER A 25 -0.93 -5.57 10.30
C SER A 25 -1.48 -4.34 11.02
N ARG A 26 -2.14 -4.57 12.17
CA ARG A 26 -2.61 -3.51 13.04
C ARG A 26 -1.43 -2.61 13.39
N SER A 27 -1.27 -1.49 12.69
CA SER A 27 -0.44 -0.40 13.16
C SER A 27 -1.18 0.25 14.35
N ASN A 28 -0.95 -0.29 15.53
CA ASN A 28 -1.48 0.26 16.77
C ASN A 28 -0.89 1.65 16.98
N GLY A 29 -1.64 2.72 16.69
CA GLY A 29 -1.27 4.05 17.15
C GLY A 29 -1.65 5.22 16.28
N SER A 30 -1.99 5.04 15.01
CA SER A 30 -2.33 6.16 14.13
C SER A 30 -3.82 6.48 14.06
N ILE A 31 -4.71 5.51 14.32
CA ILE A 31 -6.16 5.69 14.28
C ILE A 31 -6.72 5.78 15.71
N THR A 32 -7.45 6.84 15.99
CA THR A 32 -8.11 7.08 17.27
C THR A 32 -9.54 7.57 17.05
N MET A 33 -10.38 7.45 18.08
CA MET A 33 -11.71 8.09 18.06
C MET A 33 -11.58 9.61 17.87
N GLY A 34 -10.55 10.23 18.43
CA GLY A 34 -10.39 11.67 18.46
C GLY A 34 -11.34 12.38 19.42
N SER A 35 -11.29 13.72 19.43
CA SER A 35 -12.16 14.57 20.25
C SER A 35 -12.87 15.61 19.41
N LYS A 36 -14.17 15.80 19.63
CA LYS A 36 -14.95 16.86 18.99
C LYS A 36 -14.50 18.28 19.38
N SER A 37 -13.79 18.42 20.50
CA SER A 37 -13.29 19.72 20.96
C SER A 37 -12.04 20.20 20.22
N GLN A 38 -11.32 19.28 19.53
CA GLN A 38 -10.10 19.60 18.81
C GLN A 38 -10.24 19.18 17.35
N PHE A 39 -10.43 20.17 16.47
CA PHE A 39 -10.59 19.96 15.04
C PHE A 39 -9.35 19.35 14.40
N ASP A 40 -9.53 18.25 13.68
CA ASP A 40 -8.48 17.61 12.89
C ASP A 40 -8.75 17.78 11.39
N SER A 41 -7.95 18.64 10.77
CA SER A 41 -8.12 19.01 9.36
C SER A 41 -7.84 17.86 8.40
N LEU A 42 -6.91 16.96 8.73
CA LEU A 42 -6.56 15.83 7.87
C LEU A 42 -7.71 14.82 7.81
N SER A 43 -8.18 14.39 8.97
CA SER A 43 -9.28 13.43 9.07
C SER A 43 -10.56 13.98 8.43
N TYR A 44 -10.88 15.25 8.71
CA TYR A 44 -12.03 15.93 8.11
C TYR A 44 -11.92 16.02 6.59
N ALA A 45 -10.78 16.45 6.05
CA ALA A 45 -10.56 16.56 4.61
C ALA A 45 -10.64 15.20 3.91
N LEU A 46 -10.14 14.13 4.55
CA LEU A 46 -10.26 12.76 4.01
C LEU A 46 -11.73 12.31 3.96
N GLY A 47 -12.48 12.50 5.03
CA GLY A 47 -13.90 12.19 5.06
C GLY A 47 -14.69 12.99 4.03
N ASN A 48 -14.43 14.29 3.92
CA ASN A 48 -15.01 15.18 2.91
C ASN A 48 -14.71 14.68 1.48
N ASN A 49 -13.47 14.35 1.19
CA ASN A 49 -13.05 13.86 -0.14
C ASN A 49 -13.73 12.52 -0.50
N VAL A 50 -13.87 11.60 0.47
CA VAL A 50 -14.60 10.34 0.28
C VAL A 50 -16.07 10.62 0.00
N GLY A 51 -16.72 11.45 0.81
CA GLY A 51 -18.12 11.81 0.64
C GLY A 51 -18.41 12.52 -0.70
N ALA A 52 -17.54 13.44 -1.10
CA ALA A 52 -17.61 14.08 -2.42
C ALA A 52 -17.49 13.07 -3.58
N GLY A 53 -16.61 12.06 -3.41
CA GLY A 53 -16.51 10.95 -4.34
C GLY A 53 -17.81 10.13 -4.45
N LEU A 54 -18.43 9.81 -3.32
CA LEU A 54 -19.73 9.12 -3.28
C LEU A 54 -20.80 9.93 -3.99
N ASN A 55 -20.91 11.22 -3.71
CA ASN A 55 -21.87 12.11 -4.38
C ASN A 55 -21.71 12.15 -5.90
N ARG A 56 -20.46 12.10 -6.40
CA ARG A 56 -20.23 12.10 -7.86
C ARG A 56 -20.49 10.77 -8.54
N MET A 57 -20.18 9.67 -7.88
CA MET A 57 -20.11 8.36 -8.54
C MET A 57 -21.31 7.47 -8.21
N MET A 58 -21.95 7.71 -7.07
CA MET A 58 -23.03 6.90 -6.52
C MET A 58 -24.22 7.76 -6.04
N SER A 59 -24.44 8.92 -6.68
CA SER A 59 -25.52 9.86 -6.35
C SER A 59 -26.93 9.27 -6.44
N ASP A 60 -27.07 8.18 -7.21
CA ASP A 60 -28.31 7.42 -7.37
C ASP A 60 -28.58 6.45 -6.20
N ILE A 61 -27.64 6.31 -5.25
CA ILE A 61 -27.79 5.41 -4.11
C ILE A 61 -28.00 6.25 -2.84
N PRO A 62 -29.20 6.23 -2.26
CA PRO A 62 -29.50 7.02 -1.06
C PRO A 62 -28.96 6.34 0.20
N PHE A 63 -27.63 6.35 0.37
CA PHE A 63 -26.98 5.77 1.55
C PHE A 63 -27.46 6.41 2.87
N ASP A 64 -27.43 5.61 3.94
CA ASP A 64 -27.51 6.10 5.31
C ASP A 64 -26.09 6.44 5.80
N PHE A 65 -25.73 7.72 5.81
CA PHE A 65 -24.39 8.16 6.19
C PHE A 65 -24.09 8.05 7.68
N ASP A 66 -25.10 7.96 8.54
CA ASP A 66 -24.91 7.66 9.96
C ASP A 66 -24.50 6.19 10.14
N ALA A 67 -25.22 5.27 9.52
CA ALA A 67 -24.87 3.85 9.51
C ALA A 67 -23.49 3.61 8.83
N MET A 68 -23.21 4.31 7.73
CA MET A 68 -21.91 4.25 7.09
C MET A 68 -20.78 4.72 8.01
N THR A 69 -20.97 5.83 8.72
CA THR A 69 -19.98 6.35 9.68
C THR A 69 -19.79 5.41 10.89
N GLU A 70 -20.86 4.75 11.36
CA GLU A 70 -20.79 3.69 12.36
C GLU A 70 -19.90 2.55 11.83
N GLY A 71 -20.15 2.07 10.62
CA GLY A 71 -19.34 1.02 9.96
C GLY A 71 -17.89 1.40 9.79
N VAL A 72 -17.58 2.64 9.38
CA VAL A 72 -16.20 3.16 9.30
C VAL A 72 -15.49 3.06 10.66
N THR A 73 -16.18 3.52 11.70
CA THR A 73 -15.63 3.57 13.06
C THR A 73 -15.35 2.17 13.57
N GLU A 74 -16.34 1.29 13.50
CA GLU A 74 -16.23 -0.08 14.03
C GLU A 74 -15.28 -0.93 13.18
N GLY A 75 -15.28 -0.77 11.85
CA GLY A 75 -14.33 -1.42 10.93
C GLY A 75 -12.89 -1.03 11.23
N ALA A 76 -12.61 0.26 11.38
CA ALA A 76 -11.26 0.76 11.68
C ALA A 76 -10.77 0.35 13.08
N LEU A 77 -11.66 0.21 14.07
CA LEU A 77 -11.32 -0.21 15.43
C LEU A 77 -11.34 -1.74 15.61
N GLY A 78 -11.81 -2.51 14.63
CA GLY A 78 -11.94 -3.95 14.71
C GLY A 78 -13.06 -4.42 15.66
N THR A 79 -14.09 -3.62 15.84
CA THR A 79 -15.26 -3.88 16.70
C THR A 79 -16.56 -4.09 15.91
N ALA A 80 -16.45 -4.20 14.57
CA ALA A 80 -17.61 -4.33 13.69
C ALA A 80 -18.41 -5.62 13.94
N LYS A 81 -19.73 -5.51 13.69
CA LYS A 81 -20.72 -6.60 13.87
C LYS A 81 -20.59 -7.71 12.81
N MET A 82 -19.85 -7.46 11.74
CA MET A 82 -19.46 -8.43 10.72
C MET A 82 -18.00 -8.24 10.36
N THR A 83 -17.37 -9.28 9.84
CA THR A 83 -15.99 -9.23 9.37
C THR A 83 -15.88 -8.46 8.05
N HIS A 84 -14.69 -7.97 7.71
CA HIS A 84 -14.46 -7.30 6.42
C HIS A 84 -14.79 -8.19 5.20
N PRO A 85 -14.41 -9.50 5.14
CA PRO A 85 -14.85 -10.39 4.07
C PRO A 85 -16.37 -10.54 3.95
N GLU A 86 -17.10 -10.62 5.08
CA GLU A 86 -18.56 -10.67 5.09
C GLU A 86 -19.17 -9.36 4.57
N ALA A 87 -18.60 -8.21 4.92
CA ALA A 87 -19.02 -6.91 4.39
C ALA A 87 -18.83 -6.82 2.88
N LEU A 88 -17.66 -7.26 2.37
CA LEU A 88 -17.38 -7.31 0.93
C LEU A 88 -18.34 -8.24 0.16
N ASP A 89 -18.64 -9.42 0.72
CA ASP A 89 -19.59 -10.34 0.11
C ASP A 89 -21.02 -9.80 0.08
N THR A 90 -21.41 -9.14 1.17
CA THR A 90 -22.69 -8.41 1.28
C THR A 90 -22.80 -7.34 0.19
N LEU A 91 -21.81 -6.50 0.04
CA LEU A 91 -21.77 -5.45 -0.98
C LEU A 91 -21.76 -6.03 -2.39
N ARG A 92 -20.96 -7.07 -2.63
CA ARG A 92 -20.91 -7.77 -3.92
C ARG A 92 -22.28 -8.32 -4.28
N THR A 93 -22.92 -9.05 -3.36
CA THR A 93 -24.26 -9.63 -3.56
C THR A 93 -25.27 -8.54 -3.86
N PHE A 94 -25.28 -7.46 -3.08
CA PHE A 94 -26.21 -6.36 -3.30
C PHE A 94 -26.02 -5.70 -4.67
N PHE A 95 -24.81 -5.29 -5.02
CA PHE A 95 -24.55 -4.52 -6.24
C PHE A 95 -24.53 -5.36 -7.51
N MET A 96 -24.13 -6.63 -7.43
CA MET A 96 -23.94 -7.50 -8.60
C MET A 96 -25.12 -8.44 -8.87
N VAL A 97 -25.91 -8.74 -7.85
CA VAL A 97 -27.04 -9.68 -7.97
C VAL A 97 -28.35 -8.98 -7.62
N THR A 98 -28.54 -8.58 -6.36
CA THR A 98 -29.82 -8.11 -5.86
C THR A 98 -30.32 -6.88 -6.61
N ARG A 99 -29.50 -5.84 -6.74
CA ARG A 99 -29.85 -4.59 -7.44
C ARG A 99 -30.17 -4.81 -8.93
N PRO A 100 -29.35 -5.54 -9.73
CA PRO A 100 -29.67 -5.85 -11.11
C PRO A 100 -30.96 -6.67 -11.29
N GLU A 101 -31.21 -7.66 -10.43
CA GLU A 101 -32.44 -8.46 -10.47
C GLU A 101 -33.69 -7.61 -10.19
N ARG A 102 -33.63 -6.72 -9.20
CA ARG A 102 -34.71 -5.75 -8.94
C ARG A 102 -34.95 -4.84 -10.14
N ALA A 103 -33.88 -4.30 -10.73
CA ALA A 103 -33.98 -3.45 -11.92
C ALA A 103 -34.67 -4.18 -13.08
N GLN A 104 -34.32 -5.44 -13.31
CA GLN A 104 -34.96 -6.27 -14.35
C GLN A 104 -36.41 -6.56 -14.03
N ALA A 105 -36.75 -6.86 -12.77
CA ALA A 105 -38.14 -7.15 -12.37
C ALA A 105 -39.01 -5.89 -12.53
N ILE A 106 -38.54 -4.71 -12.14
CA ILE A 106 -39.25 -3.44 -12.32
C ILE A 106 -39.42 -3.11 -13.83
N ALA A 107 -38.33 -3.23 -14.60
CA ALA A 107 -38.40 -3.02 -16.05
C ALA A 107 -39.43 -3.94 -16.74
N LYS A 108 -39.48 -5.20 -16.32
CA LYS A 108 -40.48 -6.17 -16.81
C LYS A 108 -41.89 -5.77 -16.40
N LYS A 109 -42.12 -5.37 -15.15
CA LYS A 109 -43.41 -4.88 -14.64
C LYS A 109 -43.84 -3.65 -15.44
N ASN A 110 -42.97 -2.67 -15.62
CA ASN A 110 -43.25 -1.42 -16.33
C ASN A 110 -43.57 -1.67 -17.83
N ALA A 111 -42.90 -2.63 -18.48
CA ALA A 111 -43.18 -3.02 -19.86
C ALA A 111 -44.56 -3.68 -20.04
N MET A 112 -45.08 -4.32 -18.98
CA MET A 112 -46.40 -4.98 -18.99
C MET A 112 -47.55 -4.05 -18.53
N THR A 113 -47.21 -2.90 -17.95
CA THR A 113 -48.22 -1.94 -17.44
C THR A 113 -48.56 -0.92 -18.53
N PRO A 114 -49.83 -0.75 -18.95
CA PRO A 114 -50.21 0.28 -19.91
C PRO A 114 -49.84 1.68 -19.40
N ASP A 115 -49.38 2.57 -20.30
CA ASP A 115 -48.96 3.92 -19.94
C ASP A 115 -50.02 4.75 -19.20
N SER A 116 -51.31 4.47 -19.50
CA SER A 116 -52.46 5.10 -18.78
C SER A 116 -52.63 4.67 -17.32
N LEU A 117 -51.96 3.61 -16.90
CA LEU A 117 -52.01 3.06 -15.56
C LEU A 117 -50.69 3.25 -14.77
N LYS A 118 -49.64 3.80 -15.42
CA LYS A 118 -48.39 4.13 -14.73
C LYS A 118 -48.62 5.36 -13.86
N THR A 119 -48.35 5.26 -12.56
CA THR A 119 -48.29 6.41 -11.69
C THR A 119 -46.98 7.18 -11.93
N PRO A 120 -46.93 8.50 -11.73
CA PRO A 120 -45.69 9.27 -11.83
C PRO A 120 -44.58 8.73 -10.95
N GLU A 121 -44.89 8.19 -9.78
CA GLU A 121 -43.94 7.55 -8.86
C GLU A 121 -43.35 6.27 -9.44
N GLU A 122 -44.12 5.43 -10.14
CA GLU A 122 -43.64 4.20 -10.78
C GLU A 122 -42.72 4.48 -11.99
N SER A 123 -42.89 5.64 -12.62
CA SER A 123 -42.01 6.06 -13.75
C SER A 123 -40.70 6.71 -13.29
N LEU A 124 -40.66 7.22 -12.06
CA LEU A 124 -39.49 7.88 -11.46
C LEU A 124 -38.76 7.00 -10.43
N ALA A 125 -39.33 5.84 -10.05
CA ALA A 125 -38.69 4.93 -9.10
C ALA A 125 -37.34 4.47 -9.61
N ASP A 126 -36.27 4.79 -8.92
CA ASP A 126 -34.95 4.21 -9.18
C ASP A 126 -35.02 2.70 -8.91
N PRO A 127 -34.81 1.84 -9.94
CA PRO A 127 -34.83 0.41 -9.76
C PRO A 127 -33.73 -0.12 -8.85
N ALA A 128 -32.86 0.74 -8.42
CA ALA A 128 -31.77 0.45 -7.49
C ALA A 128 -32.08 0.82 -6.03
N MET A 129 -33.27 1.34 -5.74
CA MET A 129 -33.63 1.69 -4.37
C MET A 129 -33.64 0.45 -3.45
N PHE A 130 -33.35 0.71 -2.19
CA PHE A 130 -33.45 -0.28 -1.11
C PHE A 130 -34.90 -0.68 -0.86
N GLU A 131 -35.15 -1.94 -0.51
CA GLU A 131 -36.52 -2.41 -0.19
C GLU A 131 -37.01 -1.90 1.14
N SER A 132 -36.11 -1.56 2.07
CA SER A 132 -36.43 -1.09 3.40
C SER A 132 -35.34 -0.18 3.97
N GLU A 133 -35.68 0.60 4.97
CA GLU A 133 -34.74 1.38 5.77
C GLU A 133 -33.71 0.48 6.46
N GLU A 134 -34.10 -0.73 6.87
CA GLU A 134 -33.22 -1.68 7.50
C GLU A 134 -32.14 -2.18 6.51
N GLU A 135 -32.54 -2.52 5.27
CA GLU A 135 -31.59 -2.90 4.21
C GLU A 135 -30.68 -1.72 3.86
N ARG A 136 -31.23 -0.50 3.74
CA ARG A 136 -30.44 0.70 3.48
C ARG A 136 -29.36 0.89 4.54
N ARG A 137 -29.72 0.81 5.83
CA ARG A 137 -28.77 0.89 6.94
C ARG A 137 -27.73 -0.23 6.90
N PHE A 138 -28.18 -1.45 6.64
CA PHE A 138 -27.30 -2.63 6.62
C PHE A 138 -26.23 -2.54 5.51
N ILE A 139 -26.63 -2.18 4.29
CA ILE A 139 -25.71 -2.00 3.15
C ILE A 139 -24.79 -0.80 3.38
N SER A 140 -25.30 0.30 3.92
CA SER A 140 -24.49 1.48 4.25
C SER A 140 -23.47 1.18 5.34
N TYR A 141 -23.84 0.40 6.36
CA TYR A 141 -22.94 -0.06 7.40
C TYR A 141 -21.83 -0.97 6.85
N ALA A 142 -22.19 -1.94 6.00
CA ALA A 142 -21.21 -2.81 5.34
C ALA A 142 -20.22 -2.00 4.48
N PHE A 143 -20.72 -0.99 3.76
CA PHE A 143 -19.86 -0.06 3.00
C PHE A 143 -18.91 0.72 3.91
N GLY A 144 -19.42 1.15 5.07
CA GLY A 144 -18.62 1.80 6.10
C GLY A 144 -17.48 0.90 6.63
N ILE A 145 -17.76 -0.39 6.85
CA ILE A 145 -16.71 -1.35 7.28
C ILE A 145 -15.59 -1.44 6.25
N ASP A 146 -15.92 -1.52 4.97
CA ASP A 146 -14.91 -1.54 3.90
C ASP A 146 -14.06 -0.26 3.89
N LEU A 147 -14.69 0.90 4.00
CA LEU A 147 -13.97 2.18 4.14
C LEU A 147 -13.08 2.20 5.39
N GLY A 148 -13.56 1.72 6.53
CA GLY A 148 -12.81 1.68 7.79
C GLY A 148 -11.57 0.79 7.70
N ASN A 149 -11.68 -0.38 7.07
CA ASN A 149 -10.55 -1.26 6.81
C ASN A 149 -9.53 -0.64 5.85
N ASN A 150 -9.98 0.06 4.80
CA ASN A 150 -9.10 0.76 3.87
C ASN A 150 -8.32 1.88 4.59
N ILE A 151 -8.97 2.64 5.49
CA ILE A 151 -8.32 3.67 6.31
C ILE A 151 -7.26 3.03 7.22
N LEU A 152 -7.57 1.90 7.86
CA LEU A 152 -6.64 1.17 8.73
C LEU A 152 -5.38 0.73 7.96
N GLY A 153 -5.57 0.26 6.72
CA GLY A 153 -4.46 -0.14 5.84
C GLY A 153 -3.57 1.00 5.34
N ALA A 154 -4.05 2.25 5.40
CA ALA A 154 -3.33 3.41 4.84
C ALA A 154 -2.21 3.96 5.74
N ASP A 155 -2.08 3.50 6.99
CA ASP A 155 -1.12 4.02 8.00
C ASP A 155 -1.16 5.56 8.10
N LEU A 156 -2.36 6.12 8.32
CA LEU A 156 -2.60 7.54 8.47
C LEU A 156 -3.02 7.88 9.91
N PRO A 157 -2.62 9.05 10.44
CA PRO A 157 -3.04 9.49 11.76
C PRO A 157 -4.48 10.04 11.70
N ILE A 158 -5.47 9.16 11.76
CA ILE A 158 -6.88 9.50 11.59
C ILE A 158 -7.62 9.60 12.93
N GLN A 159 -8.38 10.68 13.09
CA GLN A 159 -9.39 10.82 14.12
C GLN A 159 -10.77 10.52 13.53
N LEU A 160 -11.34 9.38 13.89
CA LEU A 160 -12.58 8.84 13.29
C LEU A 160 -13.78 9.78 13.43
N VAL A 161 -13.86 10.51 14.55
CA VAL A 161 -14.92 11.52 14.76
C VAL A 161 -14.90 12.62 13.70
N TRP A 162 -13.70 13.04 13.25
CA TRP A 162 -13.56 14.08 12.24
C TRP A 162 -13.66 13.55 10.82
N PHE A 163 -13.21 12.32 10.59
CA PHE A 163 -13.44 11.64 9.32
C PHE A 163 -14.94 11.48 9.05
N GLY A 164 -15.66 10.93 10.02
CA GLY A 164 -17.12 10.77 9.92
C GLY A 164 -17.86 12.10 9.77
N GLN A 165 -17.41 13.15 10.45
CA GLN A 165 -18.00 14.48 10.31
C GLN A 165 -17.79 15.04 8.90
N GLY A 166 -16.55 14.96 8.35
CA GLY A 166 -16.26 15.43 7.00
C GLY A 166 -17.06 14.69 5.92
N LEU A 167 -17.22 13.37 6.08
CA LEU A 167 -18.03 12.55 5.20
C LEU A 167 -19.50 13.01 5.22
N LYS A 168 -20.09 13.21 6.39
CA LYS A 168 -21.49 13.60 6.54
C LYS A 168 -21.77 15.03 6.07
N ASP A 169 -20.89 15.97 6.39
CA ASP A 169 -21.09 17.38 6.03
C ASP A 169 -21.13 17.58 4.50
N ILE A 170 -20.30 16.87 3.74
CA ILE A 170 -20.28 17.00 2.27
C ILE A 170 -21.38 16.19 1.58
N THR A 171 -21.88 15.12 2.21
CA THR A 171 -22.96 14.29 1.66
C THR A 171 -24.36 14.80 2.06
N GLY A 172 -24.45 15.69 3.03
CA GLY A 172 -25.63 16.50 3.29
C GLY A 172 -25.81 17.61 2.23
N ASN A 173 -26.44 18.72 2.59
CA ASN A 173 -26.62 19.83 1.66
C ASN A 173 -25.37 20.71 1.44
N GLY A 174 -24.24 20.36 2.05
CA GLY A 174 -22.96 21.08 1.93
C GLY A 174 -22.92 22.48 2.57
N GLU A 175 -24.04 22.98 3.09
CA GLU A 175 -24.15 24.33 3.64
C GLU A 175 -23.40 24.53 4.96
N GLU A 176 -23.16 23.44 5.70
CA GLU A 176 -22.46 23.46 6.98
C GLU A 176 -21.04 22.88 6.89
N ALA A 177 -20.58 22.52 5.70
CA ALA A 177 -19.26 21.91 5.52
C ALA A 177 -18.15 22.91 5.91
N ARG A 178 -17.23 22.47 6.79
CA ARG A 178 -16.08 23.28 7.24
C ARG A 178 -15.02 23.47 6.18
N MET A 179 -15.03 22.63 5.14
CA MET A 179 -14.22 22.72 3.93
C MET A 179 -15.09 22.38 2.73
N THR A 180 -14.98 23.16 1.69
CA THR A 180 -15.48 22.76 0.38
C THR A 180 -14.67 21.58 -0.16
N GLU A 181 -15.20 20.85 -1.15
CA GLU A 181 -14.46 19.78 -1.81
C GLU A 181 -13.09 20.27 -2.35
N GLN A 182 -13.06 21.45 -2.96
CA GLN A 182 -11.83 22.02 -3.52
C GLN A 182 -10.78 22.33 -2.45
N GLU A 183 -11.21 22.85 -1.30
CA GLU A 183 -10.32 23.11 -0.16
C GLU A 183 -9.78 21.81 0.44
N ALA A 184 -10.62 20.79 0.59
CA ALA A 184 -10.21 19.48 1.07
C ALA A 184 -9.18 18.84 0.12
N VAL A 185 -9.43 18.84 -1.19
CA VAL A 185 -8.50 18.33 -2.20
C VAL A 185 -7.17 19.10 -2.19
N LYS A 186 -7.22 20.46 -2.09
CA LYS A 186 -6.01 21.28 -2.00
C LYS A 186 -5.21 20.98 -0.74
N PHE A 187 -5.90 20.86 0.40
CA PHE A 187 -5.30 20.49 1.68
C PHE A 187 -4.61 19.12 1.60
N LEU A 188 -5.32 18.10 1.13
CA LEU A 188 -4.78 16.74 1.00
C LEU A 188 -3.58 16.68 0.06
N ARG A 189 -3.65 17.37 -1.09
CA ARG A 189 -2.52 17.46 -2.01
C ARG A 189 -1.27 18.04 -1.33
N ASN A 190 -1.42 19.15 -0.61
CA ASN A 190 -0.32 19.75 0.14
C ASN A 190 0.18 18.80 1.24
N TRP A 191 -0.73 18.15 1.97
CA TRP A 191 -0.36 17.24 3.03
C TRP A 191 0.45 16.05 2.51
N TYR A 192 0.02 15.39 1.44
CA TYR A 192 0.73 14.24 0.86
C TYR A 192 2.06 14.62 0.17
N SER A 193 2.13 15.80 -0.45
CA SER A 193 3.32 16.18 -1.24
C SER A 193 4.36 16.98 -0.44
N VAL A 194 3.98 17.60 0.66
CA VAL A 194 4.87 18.48 1.44
C VAL A 194 4.94 18.05 2.91
N VAL A 195 3.80 18.05 3.62
CA VAL A 195 3.78 17.85 5.08
C VAL A 195 4.24 16.45 5.45
N ARG A 196 3.57 15.42 4.93
CA ARG A 196 3.88 14.01 5.25
C ARG A 196 5.34 13.63 4.90
N PRO A 197 5.90 13.98 3.74
CA PRO A 197 7.31 13.73 3.43
C PRO A 197 8.28 14.45 4.37
N ALA A 198 7.96 15.66 4.82
CA ALA A 198 8.79 16.41 5.75
C ALA A 198 8.77 15.79 7.17
N GLU A 199 7.58 15.41 7.65
CA GLU A 199 7.42 14.70 8.92
C GLU A 199 8.13 13.34 8.89
N ASN A 200 7.99 12.58 7.79
CA ASN A 200 8.69 11.31 7.61
C ASN A 200 10.20 11.50 7.62
N LYS A 201 10.71 12.51 6.91
CA LYS A 201 12.14 12.85 6.92
C LYS A 201 12.64 13.08 8.33
N LYS A 202 11.99 13.96 9.07
CA LYS A 202 12.35 14.28 10.45
C LYS A 202 12.38 13.03 11.34
N ALA A 203 11.32 12.22 11.31
CA ALA A 203 11.24 11.01 12.11
C ALA A 203 12.36 10.00 11.77
N ASN A 204 12.70 9.86 10.50
CA ASN A 204 13.77 8.95 10.06
C ASN A 204 15.17 9.48 10.45
N GLU A 205 15.42 10.80 10.34
CA GLU A 205 16.67 11.42 10.79
C GLU A 205 16.86 11.27 12.31
N GLU A 206 15.81 11.49 13.09
CA GLU A 206 15.82 11.29 14.55
C GLU A 206 16.07 9.81 14.89
N TRP A 207 15.45 8.88 14.15
CA TRP A 207 15.68 7.45 14.34
C TRP A 207 17.14 7.07 14.05
N ILE A 208 17.72 7.47 12.90
CA ILE A 208 19.14 7.22 12.55
C ILE A 208 20.06 7.79 13.62
N ALA A 209 19.82 9.03 14.07
CA ALA A 209 20.60 9.64 15.14
C ALA A 209 20.50 8.88 16.49
N SER A 210 19.38 8.21 16.75
CA SER A 210 19.21 7.34 17.93
C SER A 210 19.98 6.04 17.81
N ILE A 211 20.05 5.46 16.59
CA ILE A 211 20.78 4.23 16.30
C ILE A 211 22.28 4.45 16.41
N GLU A 212 22.79 5.58 15.91
CA GLU A 212 24.21 5.93 15.97
C GLU A 212 24.79 5.92 17.39
N LYS A 213 23.93 6.16 18.40
CA LYS A 213 24.32 6.15 19.83
C LYS A 213 24.33 4.76 20.44
N LYS A 214 23.88 3.71 19.73
CA LYS A 214 23.81 2.36 20.28
C LYS A 214 25.20 1.70 20.30
N SER A 215 25.46 0.91 21.35
CA SER A 215 26.71 0.16 21.49
C SER A 215 26.90 -0.82 20.32
N GLY A 216 28.11 -0.89 19.79
CA GLY A 216 28.49 -1.77 18.71
C GLY A 216 28.08 -1.31 17.30
N VAL A 217 27.37 -0.20 17.19
CA VAL A 217 27.07 0.42 15.88
C VAL A 217 28.27 1.24 15.42
N GLN A 218 28.63 1.09 14.16
CA GLN A 218 29.67 1.83 13.47
C GLN A 218 29.06 2.65 12.33
N LYS A 219 29.79 3.68 11.88
CA LYS A 219 29.37 4.58 10.80
C LYS A 219 30.46 4.70 9.75
N THR A 220 30.09 4.65 8.50
CA THR A 220 30.98 4.90 7.38
C THR A 220 31.03 6.40 7.04
N GLU A 221 31.95 6.79 6.13
CA GLU A 221 32.06 8.17 5.65
C GLU A 221 30.80 8.62 4.88
N SER A 222 30.09 7.70 4.19
CA SER A 222 28.85 7.99 3.50
C SER A 222 27.65 8.22 4.43
N GLY A 223 27.79 7.85 5.71
CA GLY A 223 26.73 7.93 6.70
C GLY A 223 25.97 6.62 6.92
N LEU A 224 26.33 5.53 6.26
CA LEU A 224 25.76 4.20 6.53
C LEU A 224 26.08 3.80 7.96
N LEU A 225 25.06 3.38 8.73
CA LEU A 225 25.26 2.77 10.04
C LEU A 225 25.19 1.25 9.91
N TYR A 226 26.09 0.56 10.60
CA TYR A 226 26.15 -0.89 10.55
C TYR A 226 26.62 -1.52 11.85
N LYS A 227 26.27 -2.80 12.02
CA LYS A 227 26.80 -3.64 13.09
C LYS A 227 27.08 -5.02 12.51
N ILE A 228 28.33 -5.47 12.61
CA ILE A 228 28.72 -6.82 12.17
C ILE A 228 28.45 -7.78 13.32
N GLU A 229 27.52 -8.72 13.09
CA GLU A 229 27.21 -9.78 14.04
C GLU A 229 28.16 -10.97 13.87
N LYS A 230 28.59 -11.22 12.61
CA LYS A 230 29.54 -12.26 12.23
C LYS A 230 30.29 -11.82 10.97
N LYS A 231 31.64 -11.86 11.00
CA LYS A 231 32.49 -11.43 9.86
C LYS A 231 32.35 -12.33 8.63
N GLY A 232 32.19 -13.62 8.83
CA GLY A 232 32.26 -14.60 7.76
C GLY A 232 33.68 -14.90 7.30
N ASP A 233 33.81 -15.48 6.12
CA ASP A 233 35.10 -15.79 5.49
C ASP A 233 35.64 -14.53 4.78
N GLU A 234 36.64 -13.90 5.39
CA GLU A 234 37.26 -12.67 4.87
C GLU A 234 38.06 -12.88 3.58
N THR A 235 38.30 -14.14 3.17
CA THR A 235 38.91 -14.44 1.87
C THR A 235 37.91 -14.46 0.71
N LEU A 236 36.60 -14.50 1.06
CA LEU A 236 35.49 -14.52 0.11
C LEU A 236 34.53 -13.31 0.42
N MET A 237 35.08 -12.10 0.29
CA MET A 237 34.33 -10.84 0.41
C MET A 237 34.03 -10.30 -0.98
N PRO A 238 32.82 -9.71 -1.18
CA PRO A 238 32.53 -9.01 -2.43
C PRO A 238 33.36 -7.71 -2.50
N THR A 239 33.96 -7.44 -3.65
CA THR A 239 34.89 -6.30 -3.85
C THR A 239 34.51 -5.42 -5.03
N ASP A 240 33.98 -6.03 -6.11
CA ASP A 240 33.51 -5.32 -7.31
C ASP A 240 32.00 -5.10 -7.26
N SER A 241 31.51 -4.05 -7.91
CA SER A 241 30.07 -3.80 -8.05
C SER A 241 29.38 -4.81 -8.96
N ARG A 242 30.12 -5.53 -9.80
CA ARG A 242 29.63 -6.61 -10.66
C ARG A 242 29.60 -7.97 -9.96
N ASP A 243 30.18 -8.09 -8.76
CA ASP A 243 30.06 -9.30 -7.96
C ASP A 243 28.60 -9.59 -7.65
N ARG A 244 28.21 -10.87 -7.67
CA ARG A 244 26.89 -11.30 -7.25
C ARG A 244 26.96 -11.87 -5.84
N VAL A 245 25.94 -11.58 -5.06
CA VAL A 245 25.81 -12.04 -3.68
C VAL A 245 24.51 -12.80 -3.52
N LYS A 246 24.57 -13.89 -2.77
CA LYS A 246 23.39 -14.66 -2.37
C LYS A 246 23.13 -14.41 -0.89
N VAL A 247 21.95 -13.95 -0.55
CA VAL A 247 21.65 -13.45 0.79
C VAL A 247 20.29 -13.91 1.30
N TYR A 248 20.21 -14.12 2.61
CA TYR A 248 18.95 -14.06 3.35
C TYR A 248 18.84 -12.69 4.02
N TYR A 249 17.65 -12.12 4.04
CA TYR A 249 17.47 -10.80 4.65
C TYR A 249 16.05 -10.55 5.15
N THR A 250 15.93 -9.56 6.03
CA THR A 250 14.67 -8.94 6.41
C THR A 250 14.85 -7.41 6.42
N GLY A 251 14.03 -6.72 5.66
CA GLY A 251 13.99 -5.26 5.57
C GLY A 251 12.83 -4.66 6.36
N THR A 252 13.11 -3.68 7.21
CA THR A 252 12.11 -2.95 8.01
C THR A 252 12.28 -1.43 7.87
N ASN A 253 11.17 -0.70 8.00
CA ASN A 253 11.19 0.74 8.14
C ASN A 253 11.48 1.16 9.60
N TYR A 254 11.56 2.46 9.88
CA TYR A 254 11.85 3.01 11.21
C TYR A 254 10.81 2.66 12.28
N LYS A 255 9.59 2.28 11.87
CA LYS A 255 8.52 1.80 12.77
C LYS A 255 8.64 0.30 13.09
N GLY A 256 9.61 -0.40 12.49
CA GLY A 256 9.77 -1.85 12.62
C GLY A 256 8.82 -2.66 11.74
N GLN A 257 8.09 -2.03 10.82
CA GLN A 257 7.22 -2.72 9.88
C GLN A 257 8.08 -3.37 8.79
N VAL A 258 7.93 -4.67 8.61
CA VAL A 258 8.62 -5.42 7.54
C VAL A 258 8.00 -5.03 6.21
N PHE A 259 8.82 -4.62 5.25
CA PHE A 259 8.38 -4.34 3.88
C PHE A 259 8.82 -5.41 2.89
N ASP A 260 9.87 -6.17 3.23
CA ASP A 260 10.38 -7.27 2.42
C ASP A 260 11.22 -8.24 3.25
N SER A 261 11.20 -9.53 2.90
CA SER A 261 12.02 -10.55 3.53
C SER A 261 12.20 -11.76 2.62
N SER A 262 13.36 -12.41 2.67
CA SER A 262 13.62 -13.72 2.09
C SER A 262 13.09 -14.87 2.96
N TYR A 263 12.83 -14.60 4.25
CA TYR A 263 12.21 -15.55 5.16
C TYR A 263 10.68 -15.44 5.07
N PHE A 264 10.00 -16.56 4.78
CA PHE A 264 8.55 -16.55 4.58
C PHE A 264 7.80 -16.02 5.79
N GLU A 265 8.13 -16.48 6.99
CA GLU A 265 7.44 -16.06 8.22
C GLU A 265 7.50 -14.56 8.47
N ASN A 266 8.57 -13.89 8.00
CA ASN A 266 8.75 -12.46 8.16
C ASN A 266 8.09 -11.62 7.05
N LYS A 267 7.63 -12.24 5.96
CA LYS A 267 6.99 -11.49 4.86
C LYS A 267 5.70 -10.81 5.33
N PRO A 268 5.36 -9.62 4.78
CA PRO A 268 4.04 -9.04 4.98
C PRO A 268 2.91 -10.00 4.58
N GLU A 269 1.79 -9.98 5.30
CA GLU A 269 0.67 -10.91 5.06
C GLU A 269 0.14 -10.86 3.62
N GLU A 270 0.04 -9.66 3.03
CA GLU A 270 -0.36 -9.53 1.63
C GLU A 270 0.60 -10.22 0.66
N MET A 271 1.89 -10.26 0.99
CA MET A 271 2.89 -10.98 0.19
C MET A 271 2.73 -12.49 0.37
N LYS A 272 2.48 -12.97 1.59
CA LYS A 272 2.20 -14.39 1.86
C LYS A 272 0.95 -14.87 1.11
N GLU A 273 -0.13 -14.08 1.15
CA GLU A 273 -1.36 -14.37 0.42
C GLU A 273 -1.13 -14.40 -1.09
N TYR A 274 -0.37 -13.45 -1.63
CA TYR A 274 -0.01 -13.42 -3.04
C TYR A 274 0.81 -14.64 -3.45
N LEU A 275 1.85 -15.00 -2.68
CA LEU A 275 2.67 -16.19 -2.94
C LEU A 275 1.84 -17.46 -2.92
N LYS A 276 0.93 -17.62 -1.96
CA LYS A 276 0.01 -18.75 -1.89
C LYS A 276 -0.90 -18.87 -3.10
N GLN A 277 -1.27 -17.76 -3.73
CA GLN A 277 -2.09 -17.78 -4.95
C GLN A 277 -1.30 -18.23 -6.18
N ILE A 278 -0.02 -17.83 -6.30
CA ILE A 278 0.80 -18.13 -7.49
C ILE A 278 1.53 -19.46 -7.40
N ASP A 279 1.88 -19.92 -6.20
CA ASP A 279 2.55 -21.21 -5.94
C ASP A 279 1.98 -21.90 -4.68
N PRO A 280 0.79 -22.52 -4.77
CA PRO A 280 0.10 -23.11 -3.62
C PRO A 280 0.87 -24.22 -2.91
N GLU A 281 1.84 -24.86 -3.58
CA GLU A 281 2.60 -26.02 -3.05
C GLU A 281 3.99 -25.64 -2.51
N GLY A 282 4.50 -24.46 -2.89
CA GLY A 282 5.87 -24.03 -2.55
C GLY A 282 6.00 -22.64 -1.93
N TYR A 283 4.89 -21.96 -1.65
CA TYR A 283 4.85 -20.55 -1.23
C TYR A 283 5.51 -20.25 0.12
N ASP A 284 5.63 -21.23 1.00
CA ASP A 284 6.06 -21.08 2.40
C ASP A 284 7.56 -21.37 2.63
N LYS A 285 8.36 -21.35 1.57
CA LYS A 285 9.79 -21.63 1.65
C LYS A 285 10.61 -20.37 1.86
N ASP A 286 11.61 -20.48 2.74
CA ASP A 286 12.69 -19.51 2.82
C ASP A 286 13.61 -19.70 1.60
N GLU A 287 13.90 -18.61 0.90
CA GLU A 287 14.73 -18.67 -0.30
C GLU A 287 15.76 -17.53 -0.31
N ALA A 288 17.03 -17.91 -0.38
CA ALA A 288 18.09 -16.92 -0.53
C ALA A 288 17.98 -16.24 -1.90
N VAL A 289 18.09 -14.93 -1.90
CA VAL A 289 17.96 -14.12 -3.11
C VAL A 289 19.34 -13.72 -3.61
N GLU A 290 19.53 -13.80 -4.92
CA GLU A 290 20.79 -13.44 -5.58
C GLU A 290 20.67 -12.04 -6.20
N PHE A 291 21.65 -11.17 -5.92
CA PHE A 291 21.74 -9.82 -6.44
C PHE A 291 23.13 -9.54 -6.99
N GLU A 292 23.21 -8.74 -8.05
CA GLU A 292 24.42 -8.03 -8.45
C GLU A 292 24.56 -6.77 -7.59
N LEU A 293 25.73 -6.54 -6.98
CA LEU A 293 25.93 -5.42 -6.05
C LEU A 293 25.72 -4.03 -6.67
N GLY A 294 25.92 -3.89 -7.97
CA GLY A 294 25.67 -2.64 -8.69
C GLY A 294 24.19 -2.36 -8.97
N GLN A 295 23.32 -3.34 -8.76
CA GLN A 295 21.87 -3.24 -9.04
C GLN A 295 21.02 -3.02 -7.79
N VAL A 296 21.64 -2.97 -6.61
CA VAL A 296 20.94 -2.73 -5.33
C VAL A 296 21.16 -1.29 -4.85
N ILE A 297 20.47 -0.89 -3.79
CA ILE A 297 20.64 0.44 -3.20
C ILE A 297 22.07 0.66 -2.68
N PRO A 298 22.61 1.90 -2.74
CA PRO A 298 24.01 2.19 -2.37
C PRO A 298 24.41 1.67 -1.00
N GLY A 299 23.53 1.75 0.00
CA GLY A 299 23.80 1.22 1.34
C GLY A 299 24.02 -0.28 1.38
N TRP A 300 23.43 -1.06 0.49
CA TRP A 300 23.69 -2.50 0.34
C TRP A 300 25.03 -2.74 -0.35
N THR A 301 25.29 -2.04 -1.46
CA THR A 301 26.56 -2.13 -2.18
C THR A 301 27.76 -1.86 -1.27
N GLU A 302 27.65 -0.88 -0.39
CA GLU A 302 28.67 -0.53 0.59
C GLU A 302 28.71 -1.53 1.75
N GLY A 303 27.55 -1.82 2.35
CA GLY A 303 27.45 -2.62 3.57
C GLY A 303 27.87 -4.07 3.39
N LEU A 304 27.55 -4.71 2.26
CA LEU A 304 27.89 -6.11 2.02
C LEU A 304 29.38 -6.31 1.75
N LYS A 305 30.11 -5.27 1.35
CA LYS A 305 31.58 -5.30 1.23
C LYS A 305 32.31 -5.32 2.58
N LEU A 306 31.58 -5.17 3.70
CA LEU A 306 32.16 -5.20 5.05
C LEU A 306 32.23 -6.61 5.65
N ILE A 307 31.60 -7.61 5.04
CA ILE A 307 31.52 -9.01 5.49
C ILE A 307 31.84 -9.98 4.36
N GLY A 308 32.31 -11.18 4.71
CA GLY A 308 32.53 -12.26 3.78
C GLY A 308 31.45 -13.34 3.83
N LYS A 309 31.60 -14.38 3.01
CA LYS A 309 30.70 -15.56 2.94
C LYS A 309 30.42 -16.14 4.33
N GLY A 310 29.13 -16.36 4.65
CA GLY A 310 28.65 -16.80 5.96
C GLY A 310 28.64 -15.71 7.01
N GLY A 311 28.88 -14.44 6.63
CA GLY A 311 28.80 -13.27 7.51
C GLY A 311 27.36 -12.82 7.77
N LYS A 312 27.17 -12.09 8.87
CA LYS A 312 25.89 -11.46 9.24
C LYS A 312 26.11 -10.01 9.63
N ILE A 313 25.29 -9.14 9.09
CA ILE A 313 25.37 -7.69 9.31
C ILE A 313 23.98 -7.09 9.45
N THR A 314 23.87 -6.13 10.36
CA THR A 314 22.72 -5.24 10.41
C THR A 314 23.12 -3.90 9.81
N LEU A 315 22.34 -3.42 8.85
CA LEU A 315 22.50 -2.14 8.18
C LEU A 315 21.35 -1.21 8.57
N TRP A 316 21.65 0.05 8.91
CA TRP A 316 20.69 1.14 9.00
C TRP A 316 21.09 2.18 7.96
N ILE A 317 20.29 2.25 6.92
CA ILE A 317 20.61 2.94 5.68
C ILE A 317 19.83 4.26 5.66
N PRO A 318 20.51 5.42 5.73
CA PRO A 318 19.85 6.71 5.53
C PRO A 318 19.15 6.79 4.17
N ALA A 319 18.14 7.65 4.06
CA ALA A 319 17.33 7.75 2.86
C ALA A 319 18.16 7.98 1.58
N GLU A 320 19.22 8.77 1.68
CA GLU A 320 20.14 9.12 0.59
C GLU A 320 20.88 7.90 0.01
N LEU A 321 21.12 6.89 0.84
CA LEU A 321 21.74 5.62 0.46
C LEU A 321 20.71 4.51 0.18
N ALA A 322 19.42 4.85 0.21
CA ALA A 322 18.29 3.97 -0.08
C ALA A 322 17.50 4.48 -1.31
N TYR A 323 16.23 4.83 -1.14
CA TYR A 323 15.35 5.29 -2.23
C TYR A 323 15.16 6.81 -2.29
N GLY A 324 15.79 7.57 -1.39
CA GLY A 324 15.75 9.02 -1.36
C GLY A 324 14.32 9.55 -1.24
N ARG A 325 13.92 10.42 -2.17
CA ARG A 325 12.59 11.03 -2.23
C ARG A 325 11.51 10.15 -2.87
N GLN A 326 11.86 8.96 -3.31
CA GLN A 326 10.92 8.04 -3.94
C GLN A 326 10.23 7.16 -2.91
N ALA A 327 8.91 7.05 -2.99
CA ALA A 327 8.16 6.05 -2.25
C ALA A 327 8.29 4.67 -2.93
N ARG A 328 8.28 3.60 -2.14
CA ARG A 328 8.22 2.21 -2.61
C ARG A 328 7.16 1.44 -1.82
N GLY A 329 6.04 1.18 -2.47
CA GLY A 329 4.89 0.58 -1.80
C GLY A 329 4.36 1.41 -0.63
N LYS A 330 3.66 0.77 0.29
CA LYS A 330 3.04 1.45 1.44
C LYS A 330 3.97 1.70 2.64
N TYR A 331 5.04 0.91 2.73
CA TYR A 331 5.93 0.92 3.91
C TYR A 331 7.14 1.83 3.78
N ILE A 332 7.53 2.17 2.53
CA ILE A 332 8.68 3.04 2.26
C ILE A 332 8.17 4.35 1.67
N LEU A 333 8.00 5.33 2.55
CA LEU A 333 7.57 6.69 2.18
C LEU A 333 8.77 7.50 1.64
N PRO A 334 8.56 8.66 0.98
CA PRO A 334 9.64 9.56 0.62
C PRO A 334 10.51 9.91 1.83
N ASN A 335 11.82 9.88 1.66
CA ASN A 335 12.84 10.11 2.70
C ASN A 335 12.85 9.07 3.83
N SER A 336 12.50 7.82 3.55
CA SER A 336 12.60 6.73 4.52
C SER A 336 14.02 6.20 4.64
N ALA A 337 14.53 6.15 5.87
CA ALA A 337 15.67 5.32 6.23
C ALA A 337 15.19 3.87 6.44
N LEU A 338 16.06 2.91 6.16
CA LEU A 338 15.72 1.48 6.18
C LEU A 338 16.68 0.71 7.09
N LYS A 339 16.17 -0.33 7.74
CA LYS A 339 17.00 -1.32 8.42
C LYS A 339 16.95 -2.63 7.63
N PHE A 340 18.10 -3.26 7.47
CA PHE A 340 18.21 -4.62 6.97
C PHE A 340 19.05 -5.48 7.91
N GLU A 341 18.55 -6.66 8.20
CA GLU A 341 19.31 -7.75 8.80
C GLU A 341 19.66 -8.70 7.65
N VAL A 342 20.94 -8.87 7.38
CA VAL A 342 21.41 -9.62 6.20
C VAL A 342 22.39 -10.70 6.61
N GLU A 343 22.17 -11.92 6.08
CA GLU A 343 23.09 -13.04 6.12
C GLU A 343 23.63 -13.30 4.71
N LEU A 344 24.94 -13.17 4.53
CA LEU A 344 25.63 -13.38 3.27
C LEU A 344 25.95 -14.87 3.10
N GLU A 345 25.10 -15.57 2.34
CA GLU A 345 25.24 -17.02 2.14
C GLU A 345 26.38 -17.34 1.19
N ASP A 346 26.50 -16.58 0.08
CA ASP A 346 27.55 -16.82 -0.91
C ASP A 346 27.97 -15.54 -1.63
N VAL A 347 29.20 -15.57 -2.17
CA VAL A 347 29.78 -14.52 -3.01
C VAL A 347 30.23 -15.15 -4.32
N ILE A 348 29.75 -14.62 -5.43
CA ILE A 348 30.09 -15.04 -6.78
C ILE A 348 30.89 -13.90 -7.43
N PRO A 349 32.24 -13.97 -7.43
CA PRO A 349 33.07 -12.93 -8.01
C PRO A 349 32.81 -12.77 -9.50
N PHE A 350 32.81 -11.55 -9.98
CA PHE A 350 32.78 -11.26 -11.40
C PHE A 350 34.10 -11.69 -12.04
N VAL A 351 34.01 -12.49 -13.11
CA VAL A 351 35.16 -12.90 -13.93
C VAL A 351 34.98 -12.29 -15.32
N GLU A 352 35.95 -11.46 -15.74
CA GLU A 352 35.97 -10.91 -17.08
C GLU A 352 36.29 -12.04 -18.07
N GLU A 353 35.35 -12.37 -18.96
CA GLU A 353 35.63 -13.32 -20.05
C GLU A 353 36.70 -12.72 -20.96
N THR A 354 37.91 -13.18 -20.82
CA THR A 354 38.97 -12.89 -21.80
C THR A 354 38.61 -13.60 -23.10
N THR A 355 38.07 -12.87 -24.06
CA THR A 355 37.94 -13.37 -25.43
C THR A 355 39.35 -13.74 -25.92
N PRO A 356 39.63 -15.00 -26.32
CA PRO A 356 40.93 -15.34 -26.85
C PRO A 356 41.14 -14.48 -28.11
N ALA A 357 42.28 -13.75 -28.14
CA ALA A 357 42.66 -13.00 -29.32
C ALA A 357 42.76 -13.98 -30.49
N THR A 358 41.92 -13.80 -31.50
CA THR A 358 42.00 -14.49 -32.76
C THR A 358 43.34 -14.15 -33.38
N THR A 359 44.32 -15.07 -33.26
CA THR A 359 45.55 -15.05 -34.00
C THR A 359 45.24 -15.45 -35.46
N ASP A 360 44.76 -14.48 -36.25
CA ASP A 360 44.70 -14.56 -37.71
C ASP A 360 45.50 -13.41 -38.29
N GLU A 361 46.84 -13.51 -38.14
CA GLU A 361 47.78 -12.71 -38.92
C GLU A 361 49.05 -13.49 -39.21
N ALA A 362 48.91 -14.56 -39.99
CA ALA A 362 50.10 -15.20 -40.60
C ALA A 362 49.72 -16.04 -41.83
N ALA A 363 49.16 -15.43 -42.88
CA ALA A 363 49.14 -16.07 -44.20
C ALA A 363 48.89 -15.05 -45.34
N ALA A 364 49.75 -14.07 -45.50
CA ALA A 364 49.76 -13.27 -46.75
C ALA A 364 51.15 -12.72 -47.03
N ALA A 365 52.11 -13.58 -47.22
CA ALA A 365 53.37 -13.19 -47.83
C ALA A 365 54.06 -14.40 -48.48
N THR A 366 53.59 -14.86 -49.65
CA THR A 366 54.36 -15.51 -50.62
C THR A 366 53.52 -15.75 -51.87
N THR A 367 53.62 -14.90 -52.88
CA THR A 367 53.60 -15.22 -54.30
C THR A 367 53.66 -13.92 -55.13
N GLN A 368 54.87 -13.48 -55.40
CA GLN A 368 55.15 -12.69 -56.61
C GLN A 368 56.67 -12.88 -56.95
N ALA A 369 56.94 -13.85 -57.81
CA ALA A 369 58.13 -13.88 -58.67
C ALA A 369 58.00 -15.10 -59.58
N ALA A 370 57.46 -14.93 -60.80
CA ALA A 370 57.93 -15.49 -62.06
C ALA A 370 56.94 -15.11 -63.17
#